data_29e7cb1506ac873fd1b8dc728a07bced
#
_entry.id   29e7cb1506ac873fd1b8dc728a07bced
#
_cell.length_a   1.000
_cell.length_b   1.000
_cell.length_c   1.000
_cell.angle_alpha   90.00
_cell.angle_beta   90.00
_cell.angle_gamma   90.00
#
_symmetry.space_group_name_H-M   'P 1'
#
loop_
_entity.id
_entity.type
_entity.pdbx_description
1 polymer ?
#
loop_
_entity_poly.entity_id
_entity_poly.type
_entity_poly.pdbx_seq_one_letter_code
_entity_poly.pdbx_strand_id
1 'polypeptide(L)'
;MNMKKCLIALVLLMSVAASAKDFNDVPSAWKWVGKNEVALTYDYSFTGDKDFSVNAVTGKVTEGINYPAKFTDFPFRPEGAVNLTYSPDSTKMAFTRDNNLWVVDIATKGETQLTFDGSDVILNGYSSWVYYEEILGRPTHYCAFWWSPDSKKIGFYRFDNSEVPVFPIYSPFAEDADRSGMGLAYSQNAGAAVALPNVSPTGGSVRMTRYPKCGDNNPKVRIGIVNIQNGFTAWADFDENDDQYFGTPFWGADSESFYIQREPRTQNTLDLYAVSPVDGSKKHIYHETYKTWLD
;
A
#
# COMPACT_ATOMS: atom_id res chain seq x y z
N MET A 1 -23.93 0.05 -8.58
CA MET A 1 -24.02 -1.39 -8.19
C MET A 1 -24.48 -1.43 -6.75
N ASN A 2 -25.48 -2.21 -6.42
CA ASN A 2 -26.14 -2.15 -5.10
C ASN A 2 -25.15 -2.52 -3.98
N MET A 3 -24.97 -1.67 -2.98
CA MET A 3 -24.23 -1.88 -1.73
C MET A 3 -24.49 -3.27 -1.09
N LYS A 4 -25.71 -3.81 -1.28
CA LYS A 4 -26.07 -5.18 -0.91
C LYS A 4 -25.22 -6.27 -1.59
N LYS A 5 -24.60 -6.02 -2.75
CA LYS A 5 -23.76 -7.00 -3.46
C LYS A 5 -22.32 -7.05 -2.92
N CYS A 6 -21.76 -5.92 -2.46
CA CYS A 6 -20.47 -5.93 -1.76
C CYS A 6 -20.58 -6.54 -0.37
N LEU A 7 -21.68 -6.25 0.35
CA LEU A 7 -21.95 -6.86 1.64
C LEU A 7 -22.20 -8.37 1.51
N ILE A 8 -22.83 -8.81 0.42
CA ILE A 8 -23.08 -10.25 0.14
C ILE A 8 -21.76 -10.97 -0.19
N ALA A 9 -20.81 -10.33 -0.89
CA ALA A 9 -19.48 -10.93 -1.12
C ALA A 9 -18.69 -11.05 0.20
N LEU A 10 -18.74 -10.04 1.06
CA LEU A 10 -18.12 -10.09 2.39
C LEU A 10 -18.82 -11.10 3.32
N VAL A 11 -20.16 -11.16 3.30
CA VAL A 11 -20.96 -12.11 4.09
C VAL A 11 -20.82 -13.55 3.55
N LEU A 12 -20.66 -13.74 2.23
CA LEU A 12 -20.35 -15.07 1.67
C LEU A 12 -18.92 -15.52 2.02
N LEU A 13 -17.95 -14.60 2.10
CA LEU A 13 -16.63 -14.89 2.65
C LEU A 13 -16.71 -15.29 4.13
N MET A 14 -17.55 -14.61 4.93
CA MET A 14 -17.79 -14.98 6.33
C MET A 14 -18.61 -16.29 6.48
N SER A 15 -19.52 -16.61 5.57
CA SER A 15 -20.30 -17.84 5.65
C SER A 15 -19.52 -19.10 5.28
N VAL A 16 -18.50 -18.97 4.44
CA VAL A 16 -17.55 -20.07 4.20
C VAL A 16 -16.60 -20.22 5.40
N ALA A 17 -16.23 -19.13 6.07
CA ALA A 17 -15.44 -19.15 7.30
C ALA A 17 -16.24 -19.62 8.54
N ALA A 18 -17.56 -19.41 8.58
CA ALA A 18 -18.40 -19.77 9.73
C ALA A 18 -18.59 -21.28 9.93
N SER A 19 -18.19 -22.13 9.00
CA SER A 19 -18.15 -23.58 9.16
C SER A 19 -16.76 -24.13 9.56
N ALA A 20 -15.75 -23.30 9.60
CA ALA A 20 -14.39 -23.69 9.95
C ALA A 20 -14.18 -23.61 11.47
N LYS A 21 -13.80 -24.72 12.06
CA LYS A 21 -13.49 -24.81 13.50
C LYS A 21 -12.09 -24.32 13.86
N ASP A 22 -11.28 -23.95 12.88
CA ASP A 22 -9.91 -23.52 13.07
C ASP A 22 -9.68 -22.14 12.46
N PHE A 23 -9.09 -21.23 13.23
CA PHE A 23 -8.68 -19.87 12.80
C PHE A 23 -7.67 -19.86 11.63
N ASN A 24 -7.21 -21.02 11.20
CA ASN A 24 -6.28 -21.19 10.08
C ASN A 24 -6.91 -21.06 8.69
N ASP A 25 -8.22 -20.90 8.60
CA ASP A 25 -8.95 -20.82 7.33
C ASP A 25 -9.31 -19.38 6.91
N VAL A 26 -8.62 -18.38 7.46
CA VAL A 26 -8.77 -17.00 7.03
C VAL A 26 -7.75 -16.73 5.92
N PRO A 27 -8.16 -16.14 4.78
CA PRO A 27 -7.21 -15.76 3.74
C PRO A 27 -6.15 -14.80 4.30
N SER A 28 -4.88 -15.08 4.06
CA SER A 28 -3.77 -14.19 4.39
C SER A 28 -3.70 -12.96 3.49
N ALA A 29 -4.24 -13.09 2.27
CA ALA A 29 -4.35 -11.99 1.32
C ALA A 29 -5.55 -12.19 0.38
N TRP A 30 -6.06 -11.08 -0.16
CA TRP A 30 -7.09 -11.09 -1.18
C TRP A 30 -6.86 -9.98 -2.21
N LYS A 31 -7.27 -10.21 -3.46
CA LYS A 31 -7.12 -9.23 -4.54
C LYS A 31 -8.20 -9.44 -5.60
N TRP A 32 -8.73 -8.35 -6.16
CA TRP A 32 -9.53 -8.42 -7.38
C TRP A 32 -8.64 -8.80 -8.57
N VAL A 33 -8.99 -9.87 -9.27
CA VAL A 33 -8.28 -10.35 -10.47
C VAL A 33 -9.13 -10.22 -11.72
N GLY A 34 -10.35 -9.76 -11.59
CA GLY A 34 -11.28 -9.50 -12.68
C GLY A 34 -12.50 -8.73 -12.20
N LYS A 35 -13.37 -8.32 -13.11
CA LYS A 35 -14.57 -7.51 -12.81
C LYS A 35 -15.48 -8.14 -11.73
N ASN A 36 -15.52 -9.46 -11.65
CA ASN A 36 -16.35 -10.22 -10.73
C ASN A 36 -15.57 -11.33 -10.03
N GLU A 37 -14.25 -11.28 -10.03
CA GLU A 37 -13.41 -12.36 -9.53
C GLU A 37 -12.41 -11.84 -8.50
N VAL A 38 -12.40 -12.49 -7.34
CA VAL A 38 -11.50 -12.20 -6.22
C VAL A 38 -10.56 -13.39 -6.05
N ALA A 39 -9.28 -13.13 -6.05
CA ALA A 39 -8.26 -14.09 -5.62
C ALA A 39 -8.13 -14.07 -4.10
N LEU A 40 -8.06 -15.25 -3.50
CA LEU A 40 -7.80 -15.44 -2.08
C LEU A 40 -6.54 -16.30 -1.94
N THR A 41 -5.58 -15.83 -1.16
CA THR A 41 -4.38 -16.59 -0.81
C THR A 41 -4.45 -17.04 0.64
N TYR A 42 -4.18 -18.31 0.88
CA TYR A 42 -4.08 -18.89 2.21
C TYR A 42 -2.63 -19.30 2.44
N ASP A 43 -2.03 -18.74 3.48
CA ASP A 43 -0.67 -19.11 3.92
C ASP A 43 -0.74 -20.36 4.80
N TYR A 44 -0.35 -21.47 4.23
CA TYR A 44 -0.16 -22.72 4.97
C TYR A 44 1.33 -22.98 5.18
N SER A 45 1.90 -22.39 6.21
CA SER A 45 3.34 -22.41 6.50
C SER A 45 3.99 -23.80 6.53
N PHE A 46 3.20 -24.87 6.61
CA PHE A 46 3.69 -26.26 6.60
C PHE A 46 3.35 -27.06 5.33
N THR A 47 2.38 -26.62 4.51
CA THR A 47 1.90 -27.38 3.35
C THR A 47 1.99 -26.61 2.04
N GLY A 48 2.53 -25.41 2.07
CA GLY A 48 2.60 -24.48 0.94
C GLY A 48 1.34 -23.64 0.77
N ASP A 49 1.50 -22.49 0.16
CA ASP A 49 0.41 -21.55 -0.10
C ASP A 49 -0.64 -22.17 -1.02
N LYS A 50 -1.89 -21.93 -0.73
CA LYS A 50 -3.00 -22.30 -1.61
C LYS A 50 -3.75 -21.04 -2.05
N ASP A 51 -3.93 -20.97 -3.34
CA ASP A 51 -4.66 -19.88 -3.98
C ASP A 51 -6.02 -20.37 -4.47
N PHE A 52 -7.03 -19.54 -4.30
CA PHE A 52 -8.38 -19.76 -4.82
C PHE A 52 -8.88 -18.51 -5.52
N SER A 53 -9.69 -18.67 -6.55
CA SER A 53 -10.49 -17.57 -7.08
C SER A 53 -11.96 -17.76 -6.74
N VAL A 54 -12.62 -16.65 -6.39
CA VAL A 54 -14.06 -16.62 -6.07
C VAL A 54 -14.76 -15.65 -6.99
N ASN A 55 -15.76 -16.14 -7.71
CA ASN A 55 -16.63 -15.26 -8.47
C ASN A 55 -17.62 -14.55 -7.53
N ALA A 56 -17.47 -13.23 -7.39
CA ALA A 56 -18.23 -12.42 -6.46
C ALA A 56 -19.74 -12.31 -6.80
N VAL A 57 -20.15 -12.72 -7.99
CA VAL A 57 -21.56 -12.73 -8.40
C VAL A 57 -22.22 -14.07 -8.15
N THR A 58 -21.53 -15.16 -8.48
CA THR A 58 -22.08 -16.52 -8.43
C THR A 58 -21.67 -17.29 -7.17
N GLY A 59 -20.67 -16.82 -6.43
CA GLY A 59 -20.08 -17.53 -5.30
C GLY A 59 -19.25 -18.76 -5.70
N LYS A 60 -19.03 -18.99 -7.01
CA LYS A 60 -18.24 -20.15 -7.47
C LYS A 60 -16.79 -20.00 -7.02
N VAL A 61 -16.29 -21.02 -6.33
CA VAL A 61 -14.88 -21.15 -5.92
C VAL A 61 -14.16 -22.06 -6.89
N THR A 62 -12.95 -21.66 -7.30
CA THR A 62 -12.06 -22.44 -8.16
C THR A 62 -10.70 -22.50 -7.50
N GLU A 63 -10.11 -23.69 -7.34
CA GLU A 63 -8.76 -23.83 -6.82
C GLU A 63 -7.76 -23.38 -7.88
N GLY A 64 -6.74 -22.66 -7.44
CA GLY A 64 -5.76 -22.01 -8.30
C GLY A 64 -6.23 -20.65 -8.81
N ILE A 65 -5.28 -19.75 -8.96
CA ILE A 65 -5.50 -18.45 -9.57
C ILE A 65 -4.76 -18.47 -10.89
N ASN A 66 -5.48 -18.27 -11.98
CA ASN A 66 -4.84 -17.82 -13.22
C ASN A 66 -4.44 -16.35 -13.01
N TYR A 67 -3.34 -16.11 -12.31
CA TYR A 67 -2.71 -14.81 -12.43
C TYR A 67 -2.35 -14.63 -13.92
N PRO A 68 -2.76 -13.53 -14.54
CA PRO A 68 -2.17 -13.16 -15.81
C PRO A 68 -0.66 -13.22 -15.60
N ALA A 69 0.04 -13.93 -16.48
CA ALA A 69 1.43 -14.32 -16.32
C ALA A 69 2.27 -13.19 -15.72
N LYS A 70 2.71 -13.42 -14.50
CA LYS A 70 3.87 -12.80 -13.86
C LYS A 70 3.87 -11.28 -13.67
N PHE A 71 3.30 -10.84 -12.56
CA PHE A 71 3.53 -9.50 -12.03
C PHE A 71 4.98 -9.21 -11.56
N THR A 72 5.91 -10.15 -11.70
CA THR A 72 7.31 -10.00 -11.27
C THR A 72 8.30 -9.81 -12.41
N ASP A 73 7.97 -10.21 -13.63
CA ASP A 73 8.86 -10.05 -14.79
C ASP A 73 8.50 -8.76 -15.54
N PHE A 74 9.03 -7.64 -15.08
CA PHE A 74 8.88 -6.38 -15.78
C PHE A 74 9.69 -6.39 -17.08
N PRO A 75 9.12 -5.95 -18.22
CA PRO A 75 9.80 -5.98 -19.52
C PRO A 75 11.05 -5.07 -19.55
N PHE A 76 11.10 -4.09 -18.66
CA PHE A 76 12.22 -3.21 -18.38
C PHE A 76 12.00 -2.54 -17.03
N ARG A 77 13.08 -1.93 -16.49
CA ARG A 77 13.00 -1.07 -15.30
C ARG A 77 13.43 0.34 -15.68
N PRO A 78 12.59 1.37 -15.42
CA PRO A 78 13.03 2.76 -15.45
C PRO A 78 14.18 2.98 -14.46
N GLU A 79 15.14 3.83 -14.81
CA GLU A 79 16.28 4.13 -13.93
C GLU A 79 15.80 4.73 -12.60
N GLY A 80 16.35 4.27 -11.49
CA GLY A 80 15.99 4.72 -10.14
C GLY A 80 14.57 4.33 -9.68
N ALA A 81 13.83 3.56 -10.48
CA ALA A 81 12.47 3.17 -10.13
C ALA A 81 12.44 2.11 -9.03
N VAL A 82 11.61 2.33 -8.02
CA VAL A 82 11.25 1.34 -7.00
C VAL A 82 9.73 1.12 -6.97
N ASN A 83 9.29 0.03 -6.37
CA ASN A 83 7.86 -0.30 -6.23
C ASN A 83 7.10 -0.39 -7.56
N LEU A 84 7.75 -0.96 -8.61
CA LEU A 84 7.07 -1.12 -9.89
C LEU A 84 5.81 -1.97 -9.73
N THR A 85 4.71 -1.46 -10.25
CA THR A 85 3.40 -2.12 -10.21
C THR A 85 2.68 -1.95 -11.54
N TYR A 86 2.29 -3.05 -12.15
CA TYR A 86 1.50 -3.01 -13.38
C TYR A 86 0.12 -2.36 -13.17
N SER A 87 -0.34 -1.61 -14.17
CA SER A 87 -1.77 -1.30 -14.27
C SER A 87 -2.57 -2.59 -14.49
N PRO A 88 -3.84 -2.66 -14.04
CA PRO A 88 -4.69 -3.85 -14.23
C PRO A 88 -4.80 -4.34 -15.67
N ASP A 89 -4.76 -3.43 -16.64
CA ASP A 89 -4.76 -3.74 -18.08
C ASP A 89 -3.37 -4.10 -18.64
N SER A 90 -2.34 -4.05 -17.80
CA SER A 90 -0.95 -4.35 -18.14
C SER A 90 -0.33 -3.48 -19.25
N THR A 91 -0.92 -2.30 -19.53
CA THR A 91 -0.37 -1.37 -20.53
C THR A 91 0.64 -0.39 -19.96
N LYS A 92 0.63 -0.20 -18.64
CA LYS A 92 1.48 0.75 -17.91
C LYS A 92 2.09 0.13 -16.65
N MET A 93 3.12 0.79 -16.14
CA MET A 93 3.65 0.51 -14.81
C MET A 93 3.72 1.82 -14.03
N ALA A 94 3.25 1.80 -12.78
CA ALA A 94 3.50 2.87 -11.82
C ALA A 94 4.71 2.52 -10.97
N PHE A 95 5.43 3.52 -10.50
CA PHE A 95 6.58 3.38 -9.63
C PHE A 95 6.85 4.67 -8.86
N THR A 96 7.70 4.58 -7.85
CA THR A 96 8.23 5.77 -7.17
C THR A 96 9.69 5.99 -7.54
N ARG A 97 10.07 7.25 -7.70
CA ARG A 97 11.45 7.72 -7.90
C ARG A 97 11.61 9.09 -7.28
N ASP A 98 12.68 9.29 -6.51
CA ASP A 98 12.96 10.54 -5.79
C ASP A 98 11.75 11.03 -4.96
N ASN A 99 11.12 10.07 -4.26
CA ASN A 99 9.93 10.30 -3.44
C ASN A 99 8.73 10.91 -4.18
N ASN A 100 8.69 10.73 -5.49
CA ASN A 100 7.57 11.09 -6.35
C ASN A 100 6.97 9.88 -7.04
N LEU A 101 5.68 9.97 -7.36
CA LEU A 101 4.92 8.96 -8.10
C LEU A 101 5.06 9.21 -9.61
N TRP A 102 5.31 8.14 -10.34
CA TRP A 102 5.51 8.13 -11.78
C TRP A 102 4.70 7.02 -12.44
N VAL A 103 4.44 7.19 -13.72
CA VAL A 103 3.88 6.15 -14.59
C VAL A 103 4.72 6.06 -15.87
N VAL A 104 4.94 4.85 -16.35
CA VAL A 104 5.56 4.57 -17.65
C VAL A 104 4.61 3.76 -18.54
N ASP A 105 4.48 4.15 -19.78
CA ASP A 105 3.78 3.38 -20.81
C ASP A 105 4.70 2.28 -21.32
N ILE A 106 4.24 1.04 -21.31
CA ILE A 106 5.08 -0.13 -21.61
C ILE A 106 5.48 -0.18 -23.11
N ALA A 107 4.57 0.22 -23.99
CA ALA A 107 4.81 0.15 -25.42
C ALA A 107 5.78 1.23 -25.92
N THR A 108 5.61 2.45 -25.42
CA THR A 108 6.41 3.61 -25.86
C THR A 108 7.63 3.87 -24.99
N LYS A 109 7.63 3.32 -23.75
CA LYS A 109 8.59 3.62 -22.66
C LYS A 109 8.57 5.09 -22.24
N GLY A 110 7.53 5.84 -22.62
CA GLY A 110 7.33 7.23 -22.21
C GLY A 110 6.97 7.31 -20.73
N GLU A 111 7.78 8.07 -19.96
CA GLU A 111 7.57 8.29 -18.54
C GLU A 111 6.78 9.58 -18.29
N THR A 112 5.89 9.55 -17.30
CA THR A 112 5.11 10.71 -16.84
C THR A 112 5.22 10.84 -15.34
N GLN A 113 5.69 11.98 -14.86
CA GLN A 113 5.69 12.31 -13.45
C GLN A 113 4.28 12.77 -13.01
N LEU A 114 3.80 12.27 -11.89
CA LEU A 114 2.46 12.54 -11.38
C LEU A 114 2.46 13.44 -10.14
N THR A 115 3.54 13.44 -9.35
CA THR A 115 3.72 14.30 -8.17
C THR A 115 5.08 15.00 -8.25
N PHE A 116 5.22 16.21 -7.63
CA PHE A 116 6.36 17.07 -7.89
C PHE A 116 7.01 17.66 -6.64
N ASP A 117 6.50 17.35 -5.46
CA ASP A 117 6.96 17.92 -4.18
C ASP A 117 7.75 16.91 -3.32
N GLY A 118 8.12 15.77 -3.90
CA GLY A 118 8.95 14.76 -3.24
C GLY A 118 10.28 15.34 -2.76
N SER A 119 10.66 14.99 -1.54
CA SER A 119 11.89 15.43 -0.88
C SER A 119 12.31 14.43 0.18
N ASP A 120 13.35 14.72 0.96
CA ASP A 120 13.79 13.87 2.09
C ASP A 120 12.73 13.69 3.18
N VAL A 121 11.72 14.54 3.20
CA VAL A 121 10.64 14.51 4.19
C VAL A 121 9.26 14.35 3.59
N ILE A 122 9.08 14.68 2.31
CA ILE A 122 7.81 14.53 1.59
C ILE A 122 7.87 13.30 0.69
N LEU A 123 6.99 12.34 0.95
CA LEU A 123 7.00 11.06 0.26
C LEU A 123 5.65 10.84 -0.44
N ASN A 124 5.65 10.70 -1.75
CA ASN A 124 4.46 10.45 -2.55
C ASN A 124 4.44 9.02 -3.05
N GLY A 125 3.47 8.22 -2.63
CA GLY A 125 3.35 6.82 -3.02
C GLY A 125 4.43 5.90 -2.43
N TYR A 126 5.28 6.45 -1.57
CA TYR A 126 6.30 5.73 -0.81
C TYR A 126 6.04 5.97 0.67
N SER A 127 5.92 4.91 1.47
CA SER A 127 5.45 5.05 2.84
C SER A 127 6.52 5.53 3.82
N SER A 128 6.08 6.25 4.83
CA SER A 128 6.84 6.50 6.04
C SER A 128 7.09 5.19 6.79
N TRP A 129 8.14 5.17 7.66
CA TRP A 129 8.53 3.97 8.40
C TRP A 129 7.39 3.33 9.18
N VAL A 130 6.63 4.11 9.98
CA VAL A 130 5.55 3.56 10.79
C VAL A 130 4.46 2.90 9.94
N TYR A 131 4.16 3.48 8.78
CA TYR A 131 3.19 2.88 7.84
C TYR A 131 3.72 1.61 7.18
N TYR A 132 4.99 1.61 6.79
CA TYR A 132 5.64 0.42 6.23
C TYR A 132 5.67 -0.73 7.23
N GLU A 133 6.02 -0.46 8.48
CA GLU A 133 6.24 -1.51 9.46
C GLU A 133 4.93 -1.97 10.10
N GLU A 134 4.08 -1.04 10.53
CA GLU A 134 2.97 -1.34 11.42
C GLU A 134 1.61 -1.41 10.70
N ILE A 135 1.41 -0.65 9.63
CA ILE A 135 0.07 -0.47 9.03
C ILE A 135 -0.06 -1.19 7.69
N LEU A 136 0.81 -0.86 6.72
CA LEU A 136 0.76 -1.47 5.37
C LEU A 136 1.49 -2.81 5.32
N GLY A 137 2.40 -3.04 6.28
CA GLY A 137 3.18 -4.25 6.41
C GLY A 137 4.42 -4.29 5.52
N ARG A 138 5.45 -4.94 6.00
CA ARG A 138 6.77 -5.06 5.34
C ARG A 138 6.75 -5.67 3.93
N PRO A 139 5.82 -6.61 3.59
CA PRO A 139 5.74 -7.15 2.23
C PRO A 139 5.41 -6.11 1.16
N THR A 140 4.90 -4.93 1.53
CA THR A 140 4.65 -3.83 0.59
C THR A 140 5.92 -3.17 0.07
N HIS A 141 7.08 -3.41 0.71
CA HIS A 141 8.35 -2.75 0.37
C HIS A 141 8.23 -1.22 0.24
N TYR A 142 7.50 -0.58 1.17
CA TYR A 142 7.18 0.85 1.17
C TYR A 142 6.22 1.32 0.08
N CYS A 143 5.63 0.45 -0.72
CA CYS A 143 4.63 0.85 -1.70
C CYS A 143 3.38 1.40 -1.00
N ALA A 144 3.01 2.63 -1.32
CA ALA A 144 1.84 3.32 -0.77
C ALA A 144 0.99 3.96 -1.88
N PHE A 145 0.81 3.23 -2.97
CA PHE A 145 -0.08 3.61 -4.07
C PHE A 145 -0.80 2.39 -4.66
N TRP A 146 -1.99 2.62 -5.22
CA TRP A 146 -2.90 1.56 -5.66
C TRP A 146 -3.62 1.96 -6.95
N TRP A 147 -3.49 1.14 -7.97
CA TRP A 147 -4.19 1.33 -9.23
C TRP A 147 -5.70 1.15 -9.09
N SER A 148 -6.48 2.00 -9.74
CA SER A 148 -7.91 1.74 -9.95
C SER A 148 -8.11 0.57 -10.92
N PRO A 149 -9.18 -0.24 -10.76
CA PRO A 149 -9.48 -1.38 -11.63
C PRO A 149 -9.58 -1.02 -13.12
N ASP A 150 -9.99 0.20 -13.44
CA ASP A 150 -10.08 0.70 -14.82
C ASP A 150 -8.75 1.19 -15.41
N SER A 151 -7.64 1.09 -14.65
CA SER A 151 -6.29 1.52 -15.06
C SER A 151 -6.15 3.02 -15.39
N LYS A 152 -7.08 3.87 -14.91
CA LYS A 152 -7.07 5.30 -15.26
C LYS A 152 -6.65 6.20 -14.11
N LYS A 153 -6.65 5.69 -12.89
CA LYS A 153 -6.37 6.46 -11.67
C LYS A 153 -5.43 5.68 -10.76
N ILE A 154 -4.73 6.43 -9.93
CA ILE A 154 -3.91 5.87 -8.84
C ILE A 154 -4.27 6.60 -7.56
N GLY A 155 -4.76 5.86 -6.56
CA GLY A 155 -4.83 6.34 -5.19
C GLY A 155 -3.46 6.23 -4.55
N PHE A 156 -3.02 7.22 -3.78
CA PHE A 156 -1.73 7.20 -3.12
C PHE A 156 -1.76 7.97 -1.80
N TYR A 157 -0.86 7.59 -0.91
CA TYR A 157 -0.59 8.34 0.31
C TYR A 157 0.60 9.29 0.09
N ARG A 158 0.45 10.52 0.55
CA ARG A 158 1.50 11.52 0.68
C ARG A 158 1.81 11.70 2.14
N PHE A 159 3.04 11.44 2.53
CA PHE A 159 3.52 11.60 3.89
C PHE A 159 4.36 12.86 4.01
N ASP A 160 4.15 13.61 5.09
CA ASP A 160 5.04 14.65 5.54
C ASP A 160 5.72 14.22 6.83
N ASN A 161 6.99 13.88 6.74
CA ASN A 161 7.84 13.43 7.84
C ASN A 161 8.61 14.57 8.51
N SER A 162 8.35 15.84 8.19
CA SER A 162 9.15 16.97 8.68
C SER A 162 9.24 17.04 10.20
N GLU A 163 8.16 16.69 10.88
CA GLU A 163 8.06 16.69 12.34
C GLU A 163 8.37 15.32 12.98
N VAL A 164 8.63 14.29 12.18
CA VAL A 164 8.97 12.95 12.69
C VAL A 164 10.43 12.93 13.15
N PRO A 165 10.70 12.56 14.42
CA PRO A 165 12.08 12.48 14.91
C PRO A 165 12.93 11.46 14.16
N VAL A 166 14.23 11.74 14.10
CA VAL A 166 15.22 10.84 13.50
C VAL A 166 15.79 9.91 14.56
N PHE A 167 15.81 8.62 14.25
CA PHE A 167 16.36 7.57 15.12
C PHE A 167 17.46 6.78 14.38
N PRO A 168 18.61 6.50 15.04
CA PRO A 168 19.67 5.69 14.46
C PRO A 168 19.30 4.20 14.47
N ILE A 169 19.25 3.57 13.30
CA ILE A 169 19.04 2.12 13.16
C ILE A 169 20.36 1.49 12.75
N TYR A 170 20.88 0.61 13.58
CA TYR A 170 22.10 -0.14 13.30
C TYR A 170 21.79 -1.34 12.40
N SER A 171 22.60 -1.52 11.34
CA SER A 171 22.65 -2.71 10.53
C SER A 171 24.00 -3.42 10.75
N PRO A 172 24.02 -4.74 11.00
CA PRO A 172 25.28 -5.49 11.16
C PRO A 172 26.03 -5.65 9.84
N PHE A 173 25.55 -5.06 8.77
CA PHE A 173 26.08 -5.21 7.42
C PHE A 173 26.55 -3.88 6.87
N ALA A 174 27.60 -3.92 6.03
CA ALA A 174 28.01 -2.76 5.25
C ALA A 174 26.87 -2.29 4.33
N GLU A 175 26.86 -1.00 4.03
CA GLU A 175 25.79 -0.34 3.27
C GLU A 175 25.53 -0.97 1.89
N ASP A 176 26.60 -1.44 1.24
CA ASP A 176 26.57 -2.01 -0.12
C ASP A 176 26.31 -3.53 -0.14
N ALA A 177 26.06 -4.17 0.99
CA ALA A 177 25.69 -5.57 0.99
C ALA A 177 24.30 -5.70 0.37
N ASP A 178 24.26 -5.88 -0.95
CA ASP A 178 23.06 -6.29 -1.67
C ASP A 178 22.51 -7.56 -1.03
N ARG A 179 21.43 -7.40 -0.32
CA ARG A 179 20.69 -8.51 0.23
C ARG A 179 19.40 -8.61 -0.52
N SER A 180 19.47 -9.39 -1.58
CA SER A 180 18.35 -9.98 -2.32
C SER A 180 16.97 -9.63 -1.75
N GLY A 181 16.34 -8.62 -2.33
CA GLY A 181 14.98 -8.22 -2.04
C GLY A 181 14.81 -7.10 -1.01
N MET A 182 15.82 -6.70 -0.26
CA MET A 182 15.72 -5.57 0.69
C MET A 182 16.50 -4.32 0.24
N GLY A 183 17.40 -4.43 -0.74
CA GLY A 183 18.43 -3.44 -1.01
C GLY A 183 17.91 -2.07 -1.43
N LEU A 184 17.15 -1.99 -2.49
CA LEU A 184 16.78 -0.69 -3.08
C LEU A 184 15.62 0.01 -2.38
N ALA A 185 14.63 -0.73 -1.88
CA ALA A 185 13.48 -0.14 -1.21
C ALA A 185 13.84 0.53 0.12
N TYR A 186 14.89 0.09 0.78
CA TYR A 186 15.36 0.68 2.04
C TYR A 186 16.23 1.92 1.85
N SER A 187 16.79 2.14 0.67
CA SER A 187 17.78 3.21 0.47
C SER A 187 17.19 4.60 0.29
N GLN A 188 15.96 4.71 -0.20
CA GLN A 188 15.40 6.02 -0.54
C GLN A 188 14.96 6.87 0.66
N ASN A 189 14.56 6.26 1.77
CA ASN A 189 14.14 6.98 2.98
C ASN A 189 15.03 6.77 4.19
N ALA A 190 16.00 5.89 4.09
CA ALA A 190 17.06 5.84 5.06
C ALA A 190 17.95 7.05 4.78
N GLY A 191 18.01 8.00 5.68
CA GLY A 191 19.01 9.07 5.61
C GLY A 191 20.38 8.49 5.30
N ALA A 192 21.28 9.31 4.72
CA ALA A 192 22.60 8.86 4.34
C ALA A 192 23.23 8.03 5.47
N ALA A 193 23.73 6.84 5.12
CA ALA A 193 24.44 6.03 6.10
C ALA A 193 25.65 6.80 6.61
N VAL A 194 25.77 6.89 7.91
CA VAL A 194 26.91 7.50 8.55
C VAL A 194 27.97 6.41 8.73
N ALA A 195 29.10 6.55 8.05
CA ALA A 195 30.24 5.67 8.31
C ALA A 195 30.68 5.83 9.75
N LEU A 196 30.65 4.74 10.50
CA LEU A 196 31.16 4.74 11.86
C LEU A 196 32.70 4.77 11.82
N PRO A 197 33.34 5.73 12.47
CA PRO A 197 34.81 5.77 12.50
C PRO A 197 35.35 4.51 13.22
N ASN A 198 36.39 3.91 12.65
CA ASN A 198 37.10 2.73 13.21
C ASN A 198 36.32 1.41 13.24
N VAL A 199 35.27 1.27 12.43
CA VAL A 199 34.60 -0.01 12.23
C VAL A 199 35.21 -0.71 11.01
N SER A 200 35.39 -2.02 11.10
CA SER A 200 35.84 -2.85 9.98
C SER A 200 34.96 -2.58 8.73
N PRO A 201 35.50 -2.61 7.53
CA PRO A 201 34.72 -2.51 6.29
C PRO A 201 33.56 -3.53 6.19
N THR A 202 33.61 -4.60 7.00
CA THR A 202 32.56 -5.60 7.15
C THR A 202 31.68 -5.37 8.37
N GLY A 203 31.87 -4.28 9.10
CA GLY A 203 31.42 -4.09 10.48
C GLY A 203 30.10 -3.38 10.69
N GLY A 204 29.28 -3.28 9.65
CA GLY A 204 27.94 -2.71 9.82
C GLY A 204 27.83 -1.22 9.46
N SER A 205 26.60 -0.72 9.46
CA SER A 205 26.24 0.67 9.16
C SER A 205 25.17 1.20 10.13
N VAL A 206 25.09 2.52 10.25
CA VAL A 206 23.98 3.19 10.96
C VAL A 206 23.21 4.01 9.96
N ARG A 207 21.89 3.82 9.94
CA ARG A 207 20.98 4.63 9.14
C ARG A 207 20.18 5.54 10.05
N MET A 208 20.17 6.83 9.73
CA MET A 208 19.35 7.81 10.41
C MET A 208 17.95 7.78 9.78
N THR A 209 17.00 7.14 10.45
CA THR A 209 15.65 6.92 9.92
C THR A 209 14.64 7.77 10.67
N ARG A 210 13.68 8.34 9.96
CA ARG A 210 12.54 9.01 10.58
C ARG A 210 11.61 7.96 11.19
N TYR A 211 11.78 7.77 12.49
CA TYR A 211 11.16 6.69 13.24
C TYR A 211 10.48 7.28 14.49
N PRO A 212 9.14 7.40 14.50
CA PRO A 212 8.43 7.87 15.68
C PRO A 212 8.39 6.78 16.73
N LYS A 213 8.78 7.12 17.95
CA LYS A 213 8.58 6.29 19.13
C LYS A 213 7.30 6.68 19.84
N CYS A 214 6.92 5.92 20.85
CA CYS A 214 5.76 6.23 21.69
C CYS A 214 5.86 7.67 22.23
N GLY A 215 4.85 8.47 21.94
CA GLY A 215 4.78 9.89 22.32
C GLY A 215 5.39 10.89 21.32
N ASP A 216 6.12 10.41 20.32
CA ASP A 216 6.65 11.27 19.25
C ASP A 216 5.57 11.63 18.21
N ASN A 217 5.85 12.63 17.38
CA ASN A 217 4.99 13.01 16.27
C ASN A 217 5.01 11.94 15.18
N ASN A 218 3.82 11.56 14.73
CA ASN A 218 3.64 10.74 13.54
C ASN A 218 3.77 11.58 12.25
N PRO A 219 3.99 10.95 11.08
CA PRO A 219 3.88 11.63 9.82
C PRO A 219 2.47 12.21 9.62
N LYS A 220 2.37 13.40 9.05
CA LYS A 220 1.11 13.90 8.53
C LYS A 220 0.81 13.21 7.21
N VAL A 221 -0.43 12.81 7.01
CA VAL A 221 -0.82 12.03 5.83
C VAL A 221 -1.93 12.70 5.06
N ARG A 222 -1.72 12.86 3.76
CA ARG A 222 -2.76 13.23 2.80
C ARG A 222 -3.00 12.08 1.84
N ILE A 223 -4.22 11.96 1.37
CA ILE A 223 -4.62 10.91 0.43
C ILE A 223 -4.96 11.57 -0.89
N GLY A 224 -4.20 11.25 -1.93
CA GLY A 224 -4.42 11.74 -3.28
C GLY A 224 -4.98 10.66 -4.19
N ILE A 225 -5.81 11.07 -5.14
CA ILE A 225 -6.26 10.23 -6.25
C ILE A 225 -5.92 10.97 -7.53
N VAL A 226 -4.89 10.51 -8.23
CA VAL A 226 -4.42 11.13 -9.47
C VAL A 226 -5.01 10.42 -10.70
N ASN A 227 -5.56 11.21 -11.62
CA ASN A 227 -5.94 10.74 -12.95
C ASN A 227 -4.70 10.76 -13.85
N ILE A 228 -4.28 9.60 -14.35
CA ILE A 228 -3.04 9.46 -15.12
C ILE A 228 -3.10 10.08 -16.52
N GLN A 229 -4.29 10.40 -17.04
CA GLN A 229 -4.44 10.97 -18.37
C GLN A 229 -4.24 12.49 -18.40
N ASN A 230 -4.65 13.18 -17.33
CA ASN A 230 -4.59 14.64 -17.27
C ASN A 230 -3.75 15.19 -16.12
N GLY A 231 -3.24 14.31 -15.23
CA GLY A 231 -2.43 14.68 -14.08
C GLY A 231 -3.20 15.36 -12.93
N PHE A 232 -4.53 15.50 -13.04
CA PHE A 232 -5.34 16.09 -11.97
C PHE A 232 -5.36 15.16 -10.75
N THR A 233 -5.09 15.73 -9.57
CA THR A 233 -5.18 15.03 -8.30
C THR A 233 -6.34 15.56 -7.47
N ALA A 234 -7.31 14.71 -7.18
CA ALA A 234 -8.33 14.95 -6.16
C ALA A 234 -7.74 14.57 -4.79
N TRP A 235 -7.73 15.52 -3.86
CA TRP A 235 -7.29 15.28 -2.49
C TRP A 235 -8.49 14.94 -1.61
N ALA A 236 -8.40 13.81 -0.90
CA ALA A 236 -9.44 13.40 0.03
C ALA A 236 -9.60 14.44 1.15
N ASP A 237 -10.86 14.72 1.51
CA ASP A 237 -11.23 15.73 2.51
C ASP A 237 -11.00 15.21 3.95
N PHE A 238 -9.72 14.98 4.31
CA PHE A 238 -9.27 14.74 5.68
C PHE A 238 -8.34 15.86 6.12
N ASP A 239 -8.45 16.27 7.39
CA ASP A 239 -7.49 17.21 7.96
C ASP A 239 -6.16 16.49 8.23
N GLU A 240 -5.10 16.92 7.56
CA GLU A 240 -3.76 16.34 7.72
C GLU A 240 -3.12 16.63 9.09
N ASN A 241 -3.69 17.58 9.85
CA ASN A 241 -3.20 17.91 11.20
C ASN A 241 -3.87 17.07 12.30
N ASP A 242 -4.89 16.30 11.97
CA ASP A 242 -5.45 15.31 12.90
C ASP A 242 -4.44 14.21 13.17
N ASP A 243 -4.25 13.85 14.45
CA ASP A 243 -3.40 12.71 14.83
C ASP A 243 -4.16 11.41 14.58
N GLN A 244 -3.96 10.84 13.39
CA GLN A 244 -4.76 9.77 12.85
C GLN A 244 -3.92 8.80 12.02
N TYR A 245 -4.47 7.60 11.86
CA TYR A 245 -3.93 6.55 11.00
C TYR A 245 -4.91 6.22 9.88
N PHE A 246 -4.36 5.83 8.73
CA PHE A 246 -5.12 5.32 7.60
C PHE A 246 -4.65 3.90 7.28
N GLY A 247 -5.58 2.94 7.27
CA GLY A 247 -5.29 1.55 6.94
C GLY A 247 -4.96 1.34 5.46
N THR A 248 -4.84 0.08 5.06
CA THR A 248 -4.64 -0.28 3.66
C THR A 248 -5.90 0.03 2.86
N PRO A 249 -5.86 0.95 1.90
CA PRO A 249 -7.03 1.32 1.13
C PRO A 249 -7.34 0.31 0.03
N PHE A 250 -8.55 0.39 -0.53
CA PHE A 250 -8.95 -0.42 -1.66
C PHE A 250 -9.91 0.33 -2.59
N TRP A 251 -9.90 -0.06 -3.85
CA TRP A 251 -10.81 0.48 -4.85
C TRP A 251 -12.12 -0.31 -4.90
N GLY A 252 -13.22 0.39 -5.15
CA GLY A 252 -14.43 -0.25 -5.65
C GLY A 252 -14.19 -0.87 -7.03
N ALA A 253 -14.84 -2.01 -7.32
CA ALA A 253 -14.68 -2.71 -8.59
C ALA A 253 -15.10 -1.87 -9.82
N ASP A 254 -15.92 -0.86 -9.61
CA ASP A 254 -16.38 0.12 -10.62
C ASP A 254 -15.40 1.30 -10.79
N SER A 255 -14.35 1.40 -9.98
CA SER A 255 -13.40 2.52 -9.94
C SER A 255 -14.03 3.88 -9.59
N GLU A 256 -15.23 3.88 -9.00
CA GLU A 256 -15.97 5.09 -8.64
C GLU A 256 -15.74 5.55 -7.21
N SER A 257 -15.11 4.71 -6.38
CA SER A 257 -14.78 5.04 -5.00
C SER A 257 -13.47 4.44 -4.58
N PHE A 258 -12.68 5.22 -3.83
CA PHE A 258 -11.49 4.76 -3.13
C PHE A 258 -11.83 4.66 -1.65
N TYR A 259 -11.80 3.45 -1.10
CA TYR A 259 -12.22 3.19 0.28
C TYR A 259 -11.04 3.32 1.22
N ILE A 260 -11.22 4.10 2.29
CA ILE A 260 -10.21 4.46 3.27
C ILE A 260 -10.71 4.08 4.65
N GLN A 261 -9.92 3.29 5.37
CA GLN A 261 -10.07 3.08 6.80
C GLN A 261 -9.32 4.17 7.54
N ARG A 262 -9.95 4.74 8.55
CA ARG A 262 -9.37 5.83 9.37
C ARG A 262 -9.56 5.51 10.84
N GLU A 263 -8.50 5.67 11.62
CA GLU A 263 -8.52 5.61 13.07
C GLU A 263 -7.86 6.85 13.67
N PRO A 264 -8.35 7.36 14.82
CA PRO A 264 -7.57 8.30 15.61
C PRO A 264 -6.36 7.60 16.22
N ARG A 265 -5.35 8.34 16.69
CA ARG A 265 -4.17 7.76 17.34
C ARG A 265 -4.51 6.87 18.55
N THR A 266 -5.63 7.09 19.20
CA THR A 266 -6.12 6.25 20.30
C THR A 266 -6.59 4.86 19.86
N GLN A 267 -6.79 4.65 18.57
CA GLN A 267 -7.13 3.36 17.93
C GLN A 267 -8.34 2.65 18.58
N ASN A 268 -9.27 3.44 19.11
CA ASN A 268 -10.50 2.92 19.73
C ASN A 268 -11.75 3.16 18.89
N THR A 269 -11.56 3.68 17.69
CA THR A 269 -12.62 3.98 16.73
C THR A 269 -12.11 3.72 15.32
N LEU A 270 -12.84 2.93 14.55
CA LEU A 270 -12.58 2.68 13.13
C LEU A 270 -13.72 3.27 12.31
N ASP A 271 -13.36 4.13 11.37
CA ASP A 271 -14.26 4.68 10.37
C ASP A 271 -13.87 4.23 8.97
N LEU A 272 -14.84 3.79 8.17
CA LEU A 272 -14.65 3.51 6.75
C LEU A 272 -15.31 4.63 5.92
N TYR A 273 -14.55 5.18 5.00
CA TYR A 273 -15.01 6.21 4.07
C TYR A 273 -14.89 5.75 2.63
N ALA A 274 -15.87 6.13 1.79
CA ALA A 274 -15.75 6.11 0.34
C ALA A 274 -15.36 7.51 -0.13
N VAL A 275 -14.21 7.61 -0.78
CA VAL A 275 -13.67 8.88 -1.31
C VAL A 275 -13.93 8.95 -2.80
N SER A 276 -14.47 10.07 -3.25
CA SER A 276 -14.73 10.35 -4.66
C SER A 276 -13.43 10.66 -5.40
N PRO A 277 -13.12 9.96 -6.50
CA PRO A 277 -11.93 10.25 -7.31
C PRO A 277 -12.08 11.51 -8.16
N VAL A 278 -13.24 12.16 -8.14
CA VAL A 278 -13.52 13.35 -8.96
C VAL A 278 -13.14 14.62 -8.21
N ASP A 279 -13.48 14.72 -6.92
CA ASP A 279 -13.35 15.93 -6.13
C ASP A 279 -12.76 15.70 -4.73
N GLY A 280 -12.49 14.46 -4.35
CA GLY A 280 -11.96 14.10 -3.04
C GLY A 280 -13.00 14.12 -1.91
N SER A 281 -14.27 14.40 -2.19
CA SER A 281 -15.31 14.35 -1.18
C SER A 281 -15.42 12.97 -0.57
N LYS A 282 -15.65 12.90 0.75
CA LYS A 282 -15.75 11.62 1.47
C LYS A 282 -17.17 11.36 1.95
N LYS A 283 -17.59 10.12 1.83
CA LYS A 283 -18.84 9.61 2.39
C LYS A 283 -18.54 8.59 3.46
N HIS A 284 -19.04 8.81 4.67
CA HIS A 284 -18.94 7.87 5.77
C HIS A 284 -19.78 6.63 5.49
N ILE A 285 -19.18 5.44 5.62
CA ILE A 285 -19.80 4.14 5.25
C ILE A 285 -20.03 3.27 6.47
N TYR A 286 -19.05 3.22 7.39
CA TYR A 286 -19.09 2.33 8.55
C TYR A 286 -18.38 2.99 9.73
N HIS A 287 -18.84 2.65 10.92
CA HIS A 287 -18.28 3.15 12.17
C HIS A 287 -18.30 2.03 13.22
N GLU A 288 -17.16 1.88 13.90
CA GLU A 288 -17.01 0.94 15.01
C GLU A 288 -16.22 1.58 16.14
N THR A 289 -16.59 1.29 17.37
CA THR A 289 -15.89 1.74 18.57
C THR A 289 -15.68 0.61 19.54
N TYR A 290 -14.61 0.67 20.30
CA TYR A 290 -14.36 -0.26 21.39
C TYR A 290 -13.79 0.45 22.62
N LYS A 291 -13.85 -0.21 23.77
CA LYS A 291 -13.41 0.39 25.07
C LYS A 291 -11.91 0.58 25.18
N THR A 292 -11.13 -0.26 24.50
CA THR A 292 -9.67 -0.25 24.49
C THR A 292 -9.19 0.23 23.14
N TRP A 293 -8.81 -0.66 22.25
CA TRP A 293 -8.46 -0.38 20.85
C TRP A 293 -9.08 -1.45 19.95
N LEU A 294 -9.19 -1.11 18.68
CA LEU A 294 -9.55 -2.01 17.60
C LEU A 294 -8.25 -2.54 16.97
N ASP A 295 -8.28 -3.79 16.52
CA ASP A 295 -7.16 -4.47 15.85
C ASP A 295 -7.52 -4.74 14.38
#